data_5b8892ac458d9186bf82fe8009842b2d
#
_entry.id   5b8892ac458d9186bf82fe8009842b2d
#
_cell.length_a   1.000
_cell.length_b   1.000
_cell.length_c   1.000
_cell.angle_alpha   90.00
_cell.angle_beta   90.00
_cell.angle_gamma   90.00
#
_symmetry.space_group_name_H-M   'P 1'
#
loop_
_entity.id
_entity.type
_entity.pdbx_description
1 polymer ?
#
loop_
_entity_poly.entity_id
_entity_poly.type
_entity_poly.pdbx_seq_one_letter_code
_entity_poly.pdbx_strand_id
1 'polypeptide(L)'
;MRTILTKALIALAITTIGALGGDNSIGTWKLNAKNSKYTPAPMPIKSLTVTREASDGGVKVTITGEQADGTAINATYTTKYDGKGVQVTGNSPYDTIAVKQVNDNTLTDTRNQTVGRYHGTSSTVVSNGGKTMTTTTKGTNADGKEFTSTFVFDKQ
;
A
#
# COMPACT_ATOMS: atom_id res chain seq x y z
N MET A 1 53.00 30.60 -32.28
CA MET A 1 51.74 30.65 -31.54
C MET A 1 51.00 29.33 -31.72
N ARG A 2 50.97 28.45 -30.70
CA ARG A 2 50.21 27.19 -30.75
C ARG A 2 49.03 27.35 -29.82
N THR A 3 47.83 27.38 -30.36
CA THR A 3 46.57 27.45 -29.64
C THR A 3 46.19 26.06 -29.17
N ILE A 4 46.15 25.85 -27.87
CA ILE A 4 45.68 24.57 -27.25
C ILE A 4 44.17 24.67 -27.07
N LEU A 5 43.41 23.91 -27.85
CA LEU A 5 41.96 23.74 -27.65
C LEU A 5 41.73 22.72 -26.54
N THR A 6 41.30 23.19 -25.40
CA THR A 6 40.84 22.34 -24.29
C THR A 6 39.43 21.88 -24.59
N LYS A 7 39.25 20.60 -24.92
CA LYS A 7 37.91 19.97 -25.04
C LYS A 7 37.41 19.67 -23.63
N ALA A 8 36.40 20.41 -23.18
CA ALA A 8 35.69 20.09 -21.97
C ALA A 8 34.74 18.89 -22.24
N LEU A 9 35.03 17.75 -21.60
CA LEU A 9 34.15 16.60 -21.59
C LEU A 9 33.05 16.86 -20.55
N ILE A 10 31.83 17.13 -21.01
CA ILE A 10 30.64 17.16 -20.15
C ILE A 10 30.24 15.70 -19.93
N ALA A 11 30.54 15.15 -18.77
CA ALA A 11 30.00 13.86 -18.35
C ALA A 11 28.52 14.04 -17.98
N LEU A 12 27.65 13.58 -18.87
CA LEU A 12 26.20 13.48 -18.61
C LEU A 12 26.00 12.29 -17.65
N ALA A 13 25.81 12.56 -16.37
CA ALA A 13 25.41 11.55 -15.42
C ALA A 13 23.97 11.14 -15.72
N ILE A 14 23.82 10.02 -16.41
CA ILE A 14 22.52 9.37 -16.59
C ILE A 14 22.22 8.69 -15.25
N THR A 15 21.42 9.36 -14.42
CA THR A 15 20.78 8.70 -13.28
C THR A 15 19.74 7.74 -13.85
N THR A 16 20.06 6.45 -13.89
CA THR A 16 19.07 5.40 -14.14
C THR A 16 18.10 5.41 -12.97
N ILE A 17 16.97 6.11 -13.13
CA ILE A 17 15.78 5.86 -12.34
C ILE A 17 15.42 4.42 -12.69
N GLY A 18 15.67 3.48 -11.76
CA GLY A 18 15.22 2.11 -11.91
C GLY A 18 13.72 2.17 -12.16
N ALA A 19 13.30 1.81 -13.38
CA ALA A 19 11.90 1.61 -13.69
C ALA A 19 11.40 0.52 -12.76
N LEU A 20 10.67 0.91 -11.70
CA LEU A 20 9.72 0.02 -11.06
C LEU A 20 8.83 -0.44 -12.20
N GLY A 21 8.82 -1.74 -12.52
CA GLY A 21 7.89 -2.32 -13.47
C GLY A 21 6.50 -1.77 -13.15
N GLY A 22 5.63 -1.57 -14.14
CA GLY A 22 4.38 -0.84 -13.97
C GLY A 22 3.66 -1.20 -12.69
N ASP A 23 3.24 -0.22 -11.93
CA ASP A 23 2.44 -0.40 -10.71
C ASP A 23 1.07 0.24 -10.92
N ASN A 24 0.10 -0.60 -11.29
CA ASN A 24 -1.26 -0.17 -11.52
C ASN A 24 -2.00 0.17 -10.21
N SER A 25 -1.42 -0.11 -9.04
CA SER A 25 -1.97 0.26 -7.74
C SER A 25 -1.73 1.73 -7.37
N ILE A 26 -0.88 2.45 -8.10
CA ILE A 26 -0.66 3.89 -7.90
C ILE A 26 -1.94 4.68 -8.17
N GLY A 27 -2.27 5.60 -7.28
CA GLY A 27 -3.44 6.45 -7.33
C GLY A 27 -4.20 6.51 -6.03
N THR A 28 -5.38 7.12 -6.07
CA THR A 28 -6.30 7.24 -4.92
C THR A 28 -7.48 6.28 -5.10
N TRP A 29 -7.78 5.54 -4.05
CA TRP A 29 -8.73 4.45 -4.02
C TRP A 29 -9.72 4.63 -2.88
N LYS A 30 -11.01 4.63 -3.15
CA LYS A 30 -12.07 4.78 -2.16
C LYS A 30 -12.83 3.47 -1.95
N LEU A 31 -13.02 3.08 -0.70
CA LEU A 31 -13.75 1.87 -0.33
C LEU A 31 -15.18 1.89 -0.87
N ASN A 32 -15.53 0.84 -1.60
CA ASN A 32 -16.90 0.53 -2.00
C ASN A 32 -17.50 -0.44 -0.97
N ALA A 33 -18.13 0.11 0.06
CA ALA A 33 -18.66 -0.68 1.16
C ALA A 33 -19.74 -1.69 0.73
N LYS A 34 -20.52 -1.37 -0.34
CA LYS A 34 -21.58 -2.26 -0.84
C LYS A 34 -21.01 -3.55 -1.44
N ASN A 35 -19.83 -3.48 -2.06
CA ASN A 35 -19.16 -4.61 -2.69
C ASN A 35 -18.13 -5.26 -1.78
N SER A 36 -17.94 -4.74 -0.57
CA SER A 36 -16.98 -5.24 0.40
C SER A 36 -17.63 -6.18 1.41
N LYS A 37 -16.84 -7.12 1.96
CA LYS A 37 -17.28 -8.12 2.94
C LYS A 37 -16.28 -8.22 4.07
N TYR A 38 -16.79 -8.54 5.27
CA TYR A 38 -16.00 -8.84 6.47
C TYR A 38 -16.66 -9.99 7.23
N THR A 39 -15.86 -10.94 7.66
CA THR A 39 -16.35 -12.11 8.42
C THR A 39 -15.43 -12.34 9.63
N PRO A 40 -15.98 -12.45 10.85
CA PRO A 40 -17.42 -12.35 11.17
C PRO A 40 -17.95 -10.91 11.08
N ALA A 41 -19.21 -10.76 10.73
CA ALA A 41 -19.92 -9.48 10.75
C ALA A 41 -20.03 -8.93 12.20
N PRO A 42 -20.17 -7.59 12.38
CA PRO A 42 -20.30 -6.55 11.35
C PRO A 42 -18.96 -6.07 10.78
N MET A 43 -19.02 -5.36 9.65
CA MET A 43 -17.83 -4.71 9.08
C MET A 43 -17.33 -3.60 10.04
N PRO A 44 -16.04 -3.64 10.44
CA PRO A 44 -15.52 -2.66 11.39
C PRO A 44 -15.16 -1.31 10.76
N ILE A 45 -15.24 -1.18 9.44
CA ILE A 45 -14.85 0.00 8.66
C ILE A 45 -16.08 0.64 8.05
N LYS A 46 -16.27 1.94 8.29
CA LYS A 46 -17.33 2.76 7.70
C LYS A 46 -16.89 3.39 6.38
N SER A 47 -15.67 3.93 6.36
CA SER A 47 -15.07 4.53 5.16
C SER A 47 -13.55 4.32 5.15
N LEU A 48 -12.96 4.21 3.96
CA LEU A 48 -11.52 4.09 3.80
C LEU A 48 -11.10 4.69 2.46
N THR A 49 -10.04 5.47 2.49
CA THR A 49 -9.35 5.98 1.30
C THR A 49 -7.90 5.58 1.40
N VAL A 50 -7.37 4.98 0.35
CA VAL A 50 -5.97 4.57 0.22
C VAL A 50 -5.36 5.34 -0.93
N THR A 51 -4.32 6.13 -0.65
CA THR A 51 -3.54 6.84 -1.65
C THR A 51 -2.15 6.22 -1.75
N ARG A 52 -1.73 5.87 -2.95
CA ARG A 52 -0.41 5.30 -3.26
C ARG A 52 0.30 6.22 -4.23
N GLU A 53 1.47 6.71 -3.85
CA GLU A 53 2.25 7.70 -4.61
C GLU A 53 3.70 7.26 -4.72
N ALA A 54 4.29 7.40 -5.90
CA ALA A 54 5.73 7.18 -6.07
C ALA A 54 6.51 8.21 -5.22
N SER A 55 7.56 7.76 -4.55
CA SER A 55 8.43 8.58 -3.71
C SER A 55 9.87 8.11 -3.82
N ASP A 56 10.83 8.88 -3.34
CA ASP A 56 12.28 8.54 -3.39
C ASP A 56 12.60 7.23 -2.64
N GLY A 57 11.82 6.90 -1.62
CA GLY A 57 11.96 5.67 -0.84
C GLY A 57 11.20 4.46 -1.41
N GLY A 58 10.52 4.59 -2.54
CA GLY A 58 9.64 3.58 -3.14
C GLY A 58 8.23 4.10 -3.35
N VAL A 59 7.23 3.50 -2.74
CA VAL A 59 5.83 3.95 -2.78
C VAL A 59 5.39 4.37 -1.39
N LYS A 60 4.97 5.63 -1.26
CA LYS A 60 4.32 6.14 -0.06
C LYS A 60 2.83 5.78 -0.10
N VAL A 61 2.35 5.19 0.96
CA VAL A 61 0.94 4.82 1.13
C VAL A 61 0.35 5.61 2.30
N THR A 62 -0.76 6.29 2.04
CA THR A 62 -1.54 7.01 3.04
C THR A 62 -2.93 6.40 3.11
N ILE A 63 -3.38 6.08 4.30
CA ILE A 63 -4.69 5.47 4.58
C ILE A 63 -5.45 6.40 5.50
N THR A 64 -6.63 6.83 5.11
CA THR A 64 -7.53 7.67 5.90
C THR A 64 -8.94 7.11 5.87
N GLY A 65 -9.69 7.34 6.93
CA GLY A 65 -11.08 6.87 6.99
C GLY A 65 -11.66 6.92 8.38
N GLU A 66 -12.70 6.12 8.58
CA GLU A 66 -13.46 6.03 9.82
C GLU A 66 -13.86 4.59 10.10
N GLN A 67 -13.69 4.15 11.33
CA GLN A 67 -14.24 2.88 11.82
C GLN A 67 -15.75 2.98 12.03
N ALA A 68 -16.42 1.84 12.20
CA ALA A 68 -17.86 1.79 12.44
C ALA A 68 -18.29 2.51 13.73
N ASP A 69 -17.39 2.59 14.73
CA ASP A 69 -17.60 3.30 16.00
C ASP A 69 -17.29 4.81 15.94
N GLY A 70 -16.90 5.34 14.77
CA GLY A 70 -16.55 6.75 14.58
C GLY A 70 -15.07 7.07 14.80
N THR A 71 -14.25 6.11 15.23
CA THR A 71 -12.81 6.31 15.41
C THR A 71 -12.13 6.61 14.07
N ALA A 72 -11.33 7.67 14.02
CA ALA A 72 -10.59 8.02 12.81
C ALA A 72 -9.49 7.00 12.51
N ILE A 73 -9.36 6.65 11.23
CA ILE A 73 -8.24 5.87 10.70
C ILE A 73 -7.30 6.85 10.00
N ASN A 74 -6.03 6.85 10.39
CA ASN A 74 -4.98 7.56 9.68
C ASN A 74 -3.68 6.78 9.84
N ALA A 75 -3.12 6.34 8.75
CA ALA A 75 -1.88 5.60 8.77
C ALA A 75 -1.05 5.94 7.52
N THR A 76 0.27 5.88 7.65
CA THR A 76 1.17 6.06 6.52
C THR A 76 2.40 5.17 6.65
N TYR A 77 2.91 4.71 5.53
CA TYR A 77 4.17 3.99 5.41
C TYR A 77 4.77 4.18 4.02
N THR A 78 6.07 3.89 3.88
CA THR A 78 6.76 3.87 2.60
C THR A 78 7.41 2.50 2.41
N THR A 79 7.21 1.89 1.27
CA THR A 79 7.68 0.53 0.95
C THR A 79 8.31 0.47 -0.44
N LYS A 80 9.32 -0.40 -0.60
CA LYS A 80 9.96 -0.68 -1.90
C LYS A 80 9.36 -1.89 -2.62
N TYR A 81 8.30 -2.49 -2.07
CA TYR A 81 7.69 -3.72 -2.57
C TYR A 81 8.64 -4.93 -2.63
N ASP A 82 9.67 -4.93 -1.80
CA ASP A 82 10.72 -5.96 -1.73
C ASP A 82 10.43 -7.07 -0.71
N GLY A 83 9.28 -7.01 -0.05
CA GLY A 83 8.87 -7.95 1.00
C GLY A 83 9.51 -7.69 2.36
N LYS A 84 10.26 -6.61 2.53
CA LYS A 84 10.82 -6.22 3.82
C LYS A 84 9.81 -5.47 4.66
N GLY A 85 9.81 -5.74 5.96
CA GLY A 85 8.96 -5.05 6.91
C GLY A 85 9.33 -3.58 7.05
N VAL A 86 8.32 -2.71 7.04
CA VAL A 86 8.45 -1.27 7.29
C VAL A 86 7.49 -0.86 8.38
N GLN A 87 7.82 0.21 9.11
CA GLN A 87 6.97 0.79 10.15
C GLN A 87 5.76 1.49 9.53
N VAL A 88 4.60 1.30 10.17
CA VAL A 88 3.37 2.04 9.91
C VAL A 88 3.18 3.04 11.03
N THR A 89 3.02 4.30 10.69
CA THR A 89 2.77 5.38 11.65
C THR A 89 1.33 5.83 11.60
N GLY A 90 0.81 6.34 12.71
CA GLY A 90 -0.57 6.81 12.84
C GLY A 90 -1.49 5.80 13.53
N ASN A 91 -2.80 5.97 13.35
CA ASN A 91 -3.81 5.09 13.95
C ASN A 91 -4.18 3.96 13.01
N SER A 92 -3.65 2.77 13.29
CA SER A 92 -3.82 1.54 12.52
C SER A 92 -3.87 0.34 13.46
N PRO A 93 -4.58 -0.75 13.12
CA PRO A 93 -4.55 -1.97 13.91
C PRO A 93 -3.22 -2.73 13.86
N TYR A 94 -2.31 -2.33 12.96
CA TYR A 94 -0.96 -2.90 12.81
C TYR A 94 0.08 -1.78 12.74
N ASP A 95 1.28 -2.05 13.22
CA ASP A 95 2.41 -1.12 13.26
C ASP A 95 3.55 -1.49 12.30
N THR A 96 3.48 -2.68 11.71
CA THR A 96 4.43 -3.14 10.69
C THR A 96 3.73 -3.78 9.50
N ILE A 97 4.28 -3.56 8.32
CA ILE A 97 3.81 -4.17 7.07
C ILE A 97 4.99 -4.54 6.17
N ALA A 98 4.92 -5.71 5.54
CA ALA A 98 5.86 -6.15 4.52
C ALA A 98 5.10 -6.36 3.22
N VAL A 99 5.36 -5.53 2.21
CA VAL A 99 4.67 -5.58 0.91
C VAL A 99 5.60 -6.11 -0.16
N LYS A 100 5.09 -7.02 -0.99
CA LYS A 100 5.79 -7.57 -2.15
C LYS A 100 4.97 -7.39 -3.42
N GLN A 101 5.57 -6.88 -4.48
CA GLN A 101 4.98 -6.86 -5.80
C GLN A 101 5.14 -8.23 -6.46
N VAL A 102 4.03 -8.81 -6.91
CA VAL A 102 4.00 -10.08 -7.66
C VAL A 102 4.07 -9.80 -9.17
N ASN A 103 3.29 -8.82 -9.62
CA ASN A 103 3.26 -8.28 -10.99
C ASN A 103 2.65 -6.88 -10.98
N ASP A 104 2.48 -6.25 -12.15
CA ASP A 104 1.97 -4.89 -12.29
C ASP A 104 0.58 -4.67 -11.68
N ASN A 105 -0.21 -5.73 -11.51
CA ASN A 105 -1.57 -5.66 -10.97
C ASN A 105 -1.72 -6.31 -9.59
N THR A 106 -0.70 -6.97 -9.05
CA THR A 106 -0.85 -7.80 -7.86
C THR A 106 0.23 -7.51 -6.83
N LEU A 107 -0.20 -7.17 -5.63
CA LEU A 107 0.63 -7.04 -4.44
C LEU A 107 0.20 -8.08 -3.41
N THR A 108 1.16 -8.55 -2.61
CA THR A 108 0.89 -9.31 -1.39
C THR A 108 1.49 -8.60 -0.20
N ASP A 109 0.89 -8.74 0.96
CA ASP A 109 1.45 -8.16 2.18
C ASP A 109 1.22 -9.02 3.41
N THR A 110 2.07 -8.81 4.41
CA THR A 110 1.92 -9.32 5.77
C THR A 110 1.90 -8.14 6.72
N ARG A 111 0.92 -8.10 7.62
CA ARG A 111 0.68 -7.03 8.61
C ARG A 111 0.77 -7.59 10.00
N ASN A 112 1.48 -6.91 10.89
CA ASN A 112 1.63 -7.33 12.27
C ASN A 112 1.50 -6.14 13.22
N GLN A 113 1.01 -6.41 14.42
CA GLN A 113 1.14 -5.54 15.57
C GLN A 113 2.26 -6.10 16.45
N THR A 114 3.33 -5.32 16.65
CA THR A 114 4.54 -5.74 17.38
C THR A 114 4.21 -6.12 18.84
N VAL A 115 3.34 -5.33 19.46
CA VAL A 115 2.84 -5.58 20.81
C VAL A 115 1.33 -5.71 20.74
N GLY A 116 0.85 -6.92 20.48
CA GLY A 116 -0.58 -7.20 20.32
C GLY A 116 -0.83 -8.53 19.62
N ARG A 117 -2.08 -8.73 19.20
CA ARG A 117 -2.53 -9.98 18.57
C ARG A 117 -2.85 -9.85 17.10
N TYR A 118 -2.87 -8.62 16.58
CA TYR A 118 -3.21 -8.43 15.17
C TYR A 118 -2.13 -9.03 14.28
N HIS A 119 -2.57 -9.90 13.40
CA HIS A 119 -1.76 -10.45 12.32
C HIS A 119 -2.63 -10.65 11.08
N GLY A 120 -2.17 -10.29 9.91
CA GLY A 120 -2.92 -10.47 8.68
C GLY A 120 -2.01 -10.70 7.48
N THR A 121 -2.48 -11.50 6.54
CA THR A 121 -1.89 -11.65 5.21
C THR A 121 -2.90 -11.23 4.16
N SER A 122 -2.46 -10.47 3.16
CA SER A 122 -3.35 -9.92 2.15
C SER A 122 -2.83 -10.17 0.74
N SER A 123 -3.77 -10.22 -0.18
CA SER A 123 -3.53 -10.11 -1.62
C SER A 123 -4.35 -8.94 -2.15
N THR A 124 -3.70 -8.04 -2.87
CA THR A 124 -4.33 -6.89 -3.52
C THR A 124 -4.20 -7.03 -5.02
N VAL A 125 -5.33 -6.97 -5.73
CA VAL A 125 -5.39 -7.10 -7.19
C VAL A 125 -6.08 -5.89 -7.80
N VAL A 126 -5.44 -5.27 -8.78
CA VAL A 126 -6.02 -4.22 -9.62
C VAL A 126 -6.62 -4.85 -10.86
N SER A 127 -7.85 -4.52 -11.17
CA SER A 127 -8.63 -5.11 -12.27
C SER A 127 -9.48 -4.07 -12.98
N ASN A 128 -10.30 -4.49 -13.92
CA ASN A 128 -11.23 -3.63 -14.65
C ASN A 128 -10.52 -2.45 -15.33
N GLY A 129 -9.40 -2.72 -16.01
CA GLY A 129 -8.63 -1.67 -16.70
C GLY A 129 -8.03 -0.63 -15.76
N GLY A 130 -7.67 -1.01 -14.53
CA GLY A 130 -7.10 -0.11 -13.54
C GLY A 130 -8.14 0.70 -12.75
N LYS A 131 -9.42 0.33 -12.80
CA LYS A 131 -10.51 1.08 -12.15
C LYS A 131 -10.95 0.50 -10.80
N THR A 132 -10.66 -0.78 -10.55
CA THR A 132 -11.06 -1.48 -9.33
C THR A 132 -9.83 -2.11 -8.67
N MET A 133 -9.72 -1.95 -7.37
CA MET A 133 -8.70 -2.62 -6.55
C MET A 133 -9.41 -3.46 -5.49
N THR A 134 -9.06 -4.74 -5.40
CA THR A 134 -9.63 -5.67 -4.41
C THR A 134 -8.53 -6.18 -3.50
N THR A 135 -8.68 -5.97 -2.19
CA THR A 135 -7.79 -6.51 -1.17
C THR A 135 -8.50 -7.58 -0.36
N THR A 136 -8.01 -8.80 -0.44
CA THR A 136 -8.49 -9.93 0.37
C THR A 136 -7.51 -10.18 1.50
N THR A 137 -7.98 -10.18 2.74
CA THR A 137 -7.16 -10.38 3.95
C THR A 137 -7.68 -11.56 4.76
N LYS A 138 -6.77 -12.34 5.32
CA LYS A 138 -7.03 -13.35 6.35
C LYS A 138 -6.12 -13.09 7.54
N GLY A 139 -6.62 -13.25 8.74
CA GLY A 139 -5.79 -13.03 9.92
C GLY A 139 -6.52 -13.12 11.23
N THR A 140 -5.85 -12.59 12.25
CA THR A 140 -6.35 -12.48 13.61
C THR A 140 -6.46 -11.00 13.97
N ASN A 141 -7.57 -10.58 14.52
CA ASN A 141 -7.80 -9.19 14.94
C ASN A 141 -7.13 -8.90 16.31
N ALA A 142 -7.26 -7.66 16.80
CA ALA A 142 -6.69 -7.24 18.09
C ALA A 142 -7.23 -8.04 19.30
N ASP A 143 -8.44 -8.57 19.20
CA ASP A 143 -9.04 -9.42 20.24
C ASP A 143 -8.57 -10.89 20.18
N GLY A 144 -7.76 -11.26 19.20
CA GLY A 144 -7.29 -12.62 18.99
C GLY A 144 -8.28 -13.52 18.24
N LYS A 145 -9.30 -12.93 17.58
CA LYS A 145 -10.29 -13.67 16.79
C LYS A 145 -9.90 -13.70 15.32
N GLU A 146 -10.11 -14.82 14.68
CA GLU A 146 -9.90 -14.95 13.24
C GLU A 146 -10.89 -14.09 12.45
N PHE A 147 -10.40 -13.51 11.35
CA PHE A 147 -11.23 -12.78 10.41
C PHE A 147 -10.80 -13.01 8.98
N THR A 148 -11.74 -12.78 8.07
CA THR A 148 -11.48 -12.61 6.64
C THR A 148 -12.16 -11.35 6.15
N SER A 149 -11.53 -10.64 5.22
CA SER A 149 -12.16 -9.51 4.56
C SER A 149 -11.88 -9.51 3.06
N THR A 150 -12.83 -8.98 2.30
CA THR A 150 -12.66 -8.64 0.89
C THR A 150 -13.10 -7.19 0.76
N PHE A 151 -12.13 -6.30 0.64
CA PHE A 151 -12.40 -4.87 0.46
C PHE A 151 -12.22 -4.50 -1.00
N VAL A 152 -13.26 -3.95 -1.58
CA VAL A 152 -13.31 -3.47 -2.96
C VAL A 152 -13.19 -1.95 -2.95
N PHE A 153 -12.31 -1.42 -3.77
CA PHE A 153 -12.07 0.01 -3.90
C PHE A 153 -12.28 0.44 -5.35
N ASP A 154 -12.85 1.60 -5.51
CA ASP A 154 -13.00 2.27 -6.80
C ASP A 154 -11.94 3.37 -6.93
N LYS A 155 -11.31 3.47 -8.10
CA LYS A 155 -10.32 4.51 -8.39
C LYS A 155 -11.00 5.87 -8.50
N GLN A 156 -10.36 6.89 -7.93
CA GLN A 156 -10.82 8.28 -7.96
C GLN A 156 -10.15 9.07 -9.08
#